data_5e87328f63b6fef9e07fc2ddcaa3f1fe
#
_entry.id   5e87328f63b6fef9e07fc2ddcaa3f1fe
#
_cell.length_a   1.000
_cell.length_b   1.000
_cell.length_c   1.000
_cell.angle_alpha   90.00
_cell.angle_beta   90.00
_cell.angle_gamma   90.00
#
_symmetry.space_group_name_H-M   'P 1'
#
loop_
_entity.id
_entity.type
_entity.pdbx_description
1 polymer ?
#
loop_
_entity_poly.entity_id
_entity_poly.type
_entity_poly.pdbx_seq_one_letter_code
_entity_poly.pdbx_strand_id
1 'polypeptide(L)'
;MKKRLLWALPVGLLASAFIGYSAMSQRAEKDIVDTAVGAGQFKTLVKLVQEADLVDALRGEGPFTVFAPTDEAFAKLPKSQVDALLKDKEALRRVLLYHVVQGKVMASDVTKMRSAKTLQGQNINIRVRNNVVRINDAKVIKADIVCSNGVIHVIDKVILPPNRR
;
A
#
# COMPACT_ATOMS: atom_id res chain seq x y z
N MET A 1 35.38 43.89 -42.40
CA MET A 1 35.21 43.54 -41.91
C MET A 1 34.87 43.02 -41.01
N LYS A 2 34.62 42.84 -40.50
CA LYS A 2 34.38 42.48 -39.62
C LYS A 2 33.46 42.11 -39.08
N LYS A 3 32.99 41.65 -38.82
CA LYS A 3 32.13 41.32 -38.31
C LYS A 3 31.83 40.30 -37.89
N ARG A 4 31.57 39.79 -37.51
CA ARG A 4 31.24 38.90 -37.13
C ARG A 4 31.14 38.52 -36.11
N LEU A 5 30.85 38.14 -35.52
CA LEU A 5 30.86 37.75 -34.54
C LEU A 5 29.95 37.56 -33.90
N LEU A 6 29.27 37.49 -33.65
CA LEU A 6 28.38 37.57 -33.07
C LEU A 6 27.65 36.61 -32.75
N TRP A 7 27.31 35.91 -32.85
CA TRP A 7 26.62 35.01 -32.83
C TRP A 7 26.83 34.05 -31.97
N ALA A 8 27.38 33.84 -31.48
CA ALA A 8 27.64 32.87 -30.61
C ALA A 8 26.91 32.78 -29.40
N LEU A 9 26.11 33.54 -29.12
CA LEU A 9 25.66 33.66 -27.98
C LEU A 9 24.61 32.98 -27.45
N PRO A 10 23.71 32.67 -27.91
CA PRO A 10 22.50 32.21 -27.26
C PRO A 10 22.41 30.81 -26.84
N VAL A 11 23.35 30.10 -27.05
CA VAL A 11 23.27 28.66 -26.78
C VAL A 11 23.16 28.29 -25.33
N GLY A 12 23.68 29.07 -24.47
CA GLY A 12 23.70 28.73 -23.04
C GLY A 12 22.35 28.79 -22.33
N LEU A 13 21.39 29.41 -22.96
CA LEU A 13 20.13 29.60 -22.30
C LEU A 13 19.23 28.39 -22.27
N LEU A 14 19.44 27.49 -23.19
CA LEU A 14 18.57 26.32 -23.27
C LEU A 14 18.82 25.28 -22.20
N ALA A 15 20.00 25.23 -21.68
CA ALA A 15 20.34 24.26 -20.65
C ALA A 15 19.63 24.52 -19.33
N SER A 16 19.37 25.73 -19.02
CA SER A 16 18.78 26.06 -17.73
C SER A 16 17.31 25.64 -17.58
N ALA A 17 16.61 25.53 -18.66
CA ALA A 17 15.22 25.13 -18.60
C ALA A 17 15.02 23.64 -18.24
N PHE A 18 15.98 22.81 -18.57
CA PHE A 18 15.89 21.40 -18.26
C PHE A 18 16.14 21.07 -16.79
N ILE A 19 16.91 21.87 -16.11
CA ILE A 19 17.24 21.63 -14.70
C ILE A 19 16.02 21.81 -13.81
N GLY A 20 15.19 22.78 -14.12
CA GLY A 20 13.97 23.01 -13.35
C GLY A 20 12.92 21.91 -13.50
N TYR A 21 12.90 21.27 -14.64
CA TYR A 21 11.92 20.24 -14.92
C TYR A 21 12.27 18.91 -14.24
N SER A 22 13.54 18.53 -14.22
CA SER A 22 13.96 17.31 -13.56
C SER A 22 13.85 17.39 -12.04
N ALA A 23 13.91 18.54 -11.45
CA ALA A 23 13.74 18.71 -10.01
C ALA A 23 12.29 18.47 -9.55
N MET A 24 11.32 18.68 -10.42
CA MET A 24 9.91 18.45 -10.11
C MET A 24 9.51 16.96 -10.16
N SER A 25 10.25 16.15 -10.87
CA SER A 25 9.94 14.72 -10.99
C SER A 25 10.52 13.87 -9.86
N GLN A 26 11.29 14.46 -8.98
CA GLN A 26 11.96 13.76 -7.89
C GLN A 26 11.29 13.91 -6.52
N ARG A 27 10.01 14.16 -6.48
CA ARG A 27 9.29 13.85 -5.25
C ARG A 27 9.32 12.35 -5.09
N ALA A 28 10.21 11.88 -4.23
CA ALA A 28 10.21 10.50 -3.83
C ALA A 28 8.81 10.17 -3.31
N GLU A 29 8.06 9.43 -4.10
CA GLU A 29 6.79 8.91 -3.65
C GLU A 29 7.04 8.05 -2.43
N LYS A 30 6.24 8.23 -1.40
CA LYS A 30 6.33 7.44 -0.18
C LYS A 30 5.97 6.00 -0.49
N ASP A 31 6.70 5.06 0.09
CA ASP A 31 6.35 3.66 -0.01
C ASP A 31 5.09 3.34 0.84
N ILE A 32 4.66 2.09 0.79
CA ILE A 32 3.46 1.63 1.51
C ILE A 32 3.59 1.88 3.02
N VAL A 33 4.76 1.62 3.59
CA VAL A 33 5.01 1.76 5.02
C VAL A 33 4.99 3.23 5.43
N ASP A 34 5.70 4.08 4.70
CA ASP A 34 5.77 5.52 4.99
C ASP A 34 4.41 6.20 4.80
N THR A 35 3.64 5.75 3.81
CA THR A 35 2.28 6.23 3.58
C THR A 35 1.35 5.83 4.72
N ALA A 36 1.45 4.60 5.20
CA ALA A 36 0.66 4.12 6.34
C ALA A 36 1.00 4.86 7.63
N VAL A 37 2.29 5.09 7.89
CA VAL A 37 2.75 5.88 9.04
C VAL A 37 2.22 7.31 8.96
N GLY A 38 2.33 7.94 7.79
CA GLY A 38 1.90 9.31 7.58
C GLY A 38 0.39 9.53 7.68
N ALA A 39 -0.41 8.49 7.42
CA ALA A 39 -1.86 8.57 7.49
C ALA A 39 -2.40 8.70 8.92
N GLY A 40 -1.65 8.28 9.92
CA GLY A 40 -1.99 8.45 11.34
C GLY A 40 -3.09 7.54 11.87
N GLN A 41 -3.76 6.78 11.03
CA GLN A 41 -4.87 5.89 11.42
C GLN A 41 -4.50 4.40 11.39
N PHE A 42 -3.25 4.09 11.15
CA PHE A 42 -2.73 2.72 11.05
C PHE A 42 -1.65 2.42 12.08
N LYS A 43 -1.70 3.05 13.23
CA LYS A 43 -0.69 2.88 14.29
C LYS A 43 -0.55 1.44 14.74
N THR A 44 -1.67 0.77 14.96
CA THR A 44 -1.70 -0.63 15.34
C THR A 44 -1.15 -1.52 14.23
N LEU A 45 -1.57 -1.28 12.98
CA LEU A 45 -1.09 -2.04 11.83
C LEU A 45 0.43 -1.91 11.67
N VAL A 46 0.96 -0.69 11.73
CA VAL A 46 2.40 -0.43 11.60
C VAL A 46 3.18 -1.15 12.70
N LYS A 47 2.69 -1.10 13.94
CA LYS A 47 3.30 -1.82 15.06
C LYS A 47 3.32 -3.34 14.82
N LEU A 48 2.22 -3.90 14.36
CA LEU A 48 2.13 -5.34 14.07
C LEU A 48 3.05 -5.76 12.92
N VAL A 49 3.19 -4.92 11.90
CA VAL A 49 4.12 -5.16 10.79
C VAL A 49 5.57 -5.16 11.27
N GLN A 50 5.91 -4.26 12.19
CA GLN A 50 7.24 -4.21 12.81
C GLN A 50 7.50 -5.45 13.66
N GLU A 51 6.56 -5.84 14.50
CA GLU A 51 6.66 -7.04 15.35
C GLU A 51 6.78 -8.33 14.54
N ALA A 52 6.18 -8.35 13.35
CA ALA A 52 6.24 -9.49 12.44
C ALA A 52 7.49 -9.51 11.56
N ASP A 53 8.36 -8.49 11.63
CA ASP A 53 9.51 -8.30 10.73
C ASP A 53 9.13 -8.27 9.24
N LEU A 54 8.01 -7.67 8.92
CA LEU A 54 7.52 -7.54 7.55
C LEU A 54 7.77 -6.15 6.93
N VAL A 55 8.38 -5.24 7.67
CA VAL A 55 8.64 -3.87 7.19
C VAL A 55 9.47 -3.89 5.92
N ASP A 56 10.58 -4.62 5.93
CA ASP A 56 11.48 -4.72 4.77
C ASP A 56 10.81 -5.41 3.58
N ALA A 57 9.99 -6.41 3.83
CA ALA A 57 9.22 -7.09 2.80
C ALA A 57 8.24 -6.14 2.11
N LEU A 58 7.57 -5.27 2.87
CA LEU A 58 6.62 -4.29 2.34
C LEU A 58 7.29 -3.06 1.72
N ARG A 59 8.56 -2.81 2.03
CA ARG A 59 9.38 -1.79 1.38
C ARG A 59 10.08 -2.28 0.11
N GLY A 60 10.01 -3.57 -0.14
CA GLY A 60 10.63 -4.18 -1.31
C GLY A 60 10.04 -3.72 -2.63
N GLU A 61 10.62 -4.25 -3.70
CA GLU A 61 10.23 -3.89 -5.05
C GLU A 61 8.88 -4.49 -5.44
N GLY A 62 7.79 -4.05 -4.91
CA GLY A 62 6.48 -4.53 -5.32
C GLY A 62 6.31 -4.69 -6.83
N PRO A 63 5.13 -4.49 -7.36
CA PRO A 63 4.02 -3.82 -6.66
C PRO A 63 3.25 -4.73 -5.70
N PHE A 64 2.75 -4.11 -4.65
CA PHE A 64 1.89 -4.77 -3.68
C PHE A 64 0.57 -4.03 -3.53
N THR A 65 -0.49 -4.75 -3.26
CA THR A 65 -1.77 -4.16 -2.84
C THR A 65 -2.02 -4.56 -1.39
N VAL A 66 -2.13 -3.57 -0.52
CA VAL A 66 -2.34 -3.80 0.92
C VAL A 66 -3.74 -3.38 1.30
N PHE A 67 -4.49 -4.31 1.89
CA PHE A 67 -5.76 -4.00 2.53
C PHE A 67 -5.49 -3.62 3.98
N ALA A 68 -5.38 -2.33 4.27
CA ALA A 68 -4.96 -1.82 5.56
C ALA A 68 -6.16 -1.60 6.48
N PRO A 69 -6.30 -2.39 7.56
CA PRO A 69 -7.32 -2.14 8.56
C PRO A 69 -6.91 -0.94 9.42
N THR A 70 -7.87 -0.11 9.75
CA THR A 70 -7.69 1.05 10.64
C THR A 70 -7.50 0.61 12.09
N ASP A 71 -7.08 1.54 12.95
CA ASP A 71 -7.03 1.29 14.40
C ASP A 71 -8.42 0.92 14.95
N GLU A 72 -9.48 1.51 14.42
CA GLU A 72 -10.86 1.14 14.76
C GLU A 72 -11.21 -0.28 14.34
N ALA A 73 -10.66 -0.75 13.21
CA ALA A 73 -10.85 -2.12 12.76
C ALA A 73 -10.24 -3.13 13.74
N PHE A 74 -9.07 -2.84 14.27
CA PHE A 74 -8.44 -3.64 15.33
C PHE A 74 -9.22 -3.58 16.64
N ALA A 75 -9.82 -2.45 16.96
CA ALA A 75 -10.65 -2.31 18.17
C ALA A 75 -11.90 -3.20 18.14
N LYS A 76 -12.36 -3.59 16.96
CA LYS A 76 -13.48 -4.52 16.81
C LYS A 76 -13.11 -5.97 17.09
N LEU A 77 -11.82 -6.29 17.10
CA LEU A 77 -11.35 -7.62 17.47
C LEU A 77 -11.36 -7.81 18.97
N PRO A 78 -11.70 -9.01 19.47
CA PRO A 78 -11.52 -9.32 20.88
C PRO A 78 -10.05 -9.19 21.28
N LYS A 79 -9.78 -8.58 22.42
CA LYS A 79 -8.41 -8.41 22.93
C LYS A 79 -7.65 -9.73 23.02
N SER A 80 -8.34 -10.81 23.37
CA SER A 80 -7.75 -12.14 23.42
C SER A 80 -7.19 -12.63 22.09
N GLN A 81 -7.84 -12.27 20.97
CA GLN A 81 -7.33 -12.60 19.63
C GLN A 81 -6.11 -11.78 19.27
N VAL A 82 -6.13 -10.49 19.58
CA VAL A 82 -4.99 -9.61 19.33
C VAL A 82 -3.78 -10.06 20.16
N ASP A 83 -3.99 -10.36 21.44
CA ASP A 83 -2.94 -10.83 22.34
C ASP A 83 -2.38 -12.20 21.89
N ALA A 84 -3.25 -13.10 21.40
CA ALA A 84 -2.81 -14.37 20.86
C ALA A 84 -1.94 -14.19 19.59
N LEU A 85 -2.29 -13.26 18.72
CA LEU A 85 -1.49 -12.95 17.55
C LEU A 85 -0.14 -12.31 17.92
N LEU A 86 -0.11 -11.47 18.94
CA LEU A 86 1.14 -10.86 19.42
C LEU A 86 2.09 -11.88 20.06
N LYS A 87 1.54 -12.94 20.65
CA LYS A 87 2.32 -14.03 21.26
C LYS A 87 2.86 -15.02 20.24
N ASP A 88 2.19 -15.15 19.10
CA ASP A 88 2.59 -16.07 18.04
C ASP A 88 2.98 -15.26 16.79
N LYS A 89 4.26 -15.02 16.63
CA LYS A 89 4.83 -14.25 15.53
C LYS A 89 4.49 -14.83 14.16
N GLU A 90 4.43 -16.15 14.04
CA GLU A 90 4.07 -16.78 12.77
C GLU A 90 2.60 -16.62 12.43
N ALA A 91 1.73 -16.73 13.42
CA ALA A 91 0.32 -16.44 13.23
C ALA A 91 0.10 -14.99 12.82
N LEU A 92 0.81 -14.07 13.45
CA LEU A 92 0.79 -12.65 13.10
C LEU A 92 1.24 -12.41 11.65
N ARG A 93 2.35 -13.01 11.24
CA ARG A 93 2.84 -12.93 9.85
C ARG A 93 1.81 -13.46 8.87
N ARG A 94 1.19 -14.59 9.16
CA ARG A 94 0.15 -15.16 8.29
C ARG A 94 -1.04 -14.24 8.12
N VAL A 95 -1.50 -13.61 9.19
CA VAL A 95 -2.61 -12.65 9.15
C VAL A 95 -2.22 -11.43 8.34
N LEU A 96 -1.03 -10.86 8.57
CA LEU A 96 -0.56 -9.69 7.83
C LEU A 96 -0.36 -9.98 6.34
N LEU A 97 0.24 -11.12 6.01
CA LEU A 97 0.40 -11.54 4.60
C LEU A 97 -0.95 -11.83 3.92
N TYR A 98 -1.96 -12.20 4.69
CA TYR A 98 -3.31 -12.37 4.19
C TYR A 98 -3.99 -11.04 3.80
N HIS A 99 -3.48 -9.93 4.29
CA HIS A 99 -3.91 -8.59 3.91
C HIS A 99 -3.15 -8.02 2.72
N VAL A 100 -2.14 -8.72 2.22
CA VAL A 100 -1.29 -8.26 1.12
C VAL A 100 -1.51 -9.13 -0.11
N VAL A 101 -1.82 -8.49 -1.23
CA VAL A 101 -1.95 -9.14 -2.53
C VAL A 101 -0.78 -8.71 -3.41
N GLN A 102 -0.18 -9.66 -4.11
CA GLN A 102 0.88 -9.35 -5.07
C GLN A 102 0.29 -8.67 -6.31
N GLY A 103 0.94 -7.63 -6.76
CA GLY A 103 0.51 -6.84 -7.92
C GLY A 103 -0.20 -5.55 -7.50
N LYS A 104 -0.26 -4.63 -8.43
CA LYS A 104 -0.97 -3.36 -8.25
C LYS A 104 -2.42 -3.52 -8.69
N VAL A 105 -3.32 -3.62 -7.73
CA VAL A 105 -4.76 -3.80 -7.98
C VAL A 105 -5.49 -2.54 -7.54
N MET A 106 -5.97 -1.77 -8.49
CA MET A 106 -6.76 -0.57 -8.23
C MET A 106 -8.22 -0.93 -7.93
N ALA A 107 -8.99 0.01 -7.40
CA ALA A 107 -10.40 -0.23 -7.10
C ALA A 107 -11.20 -0.66 -8.34
N SER A 108 -10.88 -0.11 -9.50
CA SER A 108 -11.49 -0.52 -10.76
C SER A 108 -11.24 -1.98 -11.11
N ASP A 109 -10.05 -2.50 -10.77
CA ASP A 109 -9.71 -3.89 -10.99
C ASP A 109 -10.38 -4.79 -9.93
N VAL A 110 -10.37 -4.35 -8.68
CA VAL A 110 -11.01 -5.07 -7.56
C VAL A 110 -12.49 -5.29 -7.85
N THR A 111 -13.18 -4.30 -8.40
CA THR A 111 -14.61 -4.42 -8.72
C THR A 111 -14.92 -5.48 -9.77
N LYS A 112 -13.95 -5.81 -10.60
CA LYS A 112 -14.09 -6.84 -11.66
C LYS A 112 -13.68 -8.23 -11.18
N MET A 113 -12.99 -8.32 -10.05
CA MET A 113 -12.49 -9.58 -9.51
C MET A 113 -13.47 -10.18 -8.50
N ARG A 114 -13.52 -11.48 -8.42
CA ARG A 114 -14.30 -12.21 -7.39
C ARG A 114 -13.42 -12.73 -6.27
N SER A 115 -12.15 -12.87 -6.53
CA SER A 115 -11.14 -13.29 -5.55
C SER A 115 -9.76 -12.81 -5.98
N ALA A 116 -8.87 -12.69 -5.02
CA ALA A 116 -7.47 -12.38 -5.25
C ALA A 116 -6.59 -13.25 -4.35
N LYS A 117 -5.45 -13.67 -4.88
CA LYS A 117 -4.48 -14.47 -4.13
C LYS A 117 -3.61 -13.56 -3.27
N THR A 118 -3.57 -13.87 -1.98
CA THR A 118 -2.71 -13.14 -1.03
C THR A 118 -1.30 -13.71 -0.99
N LEU A 119 -0.36 -12.96 -0.41
CA LEU A 119 1.01 -13.44 -0.19
C LEU A 119 1.07 -14.61 0.80
N GLN A 120 0.05 -14.78 1.64
CA GLN A 120 -0.07 -15.91 2.53
C GLN A 120 -0.37 -17.23 1.77
N GLY A 121 -0.88 -17.12 0.56
CA GLY A 121 -1.19 -18.25 -0.33
C GLY A 121 -2.67 -18.60 -0.42
N GLN A 122 -3.50 -18.11 0.48
CA GLN A 122 -4.95 -18.27 0.41
C GLN A 122 -5.60 -17.11 -0.31
N ASN A 123 -6.76 -17.35 -0.92
CA ASN A 123 -7.49 -16.31 -1.60
C ASN A 123 -8.40 -15.53 -0.66
N ILE A 124 -8.54 -14.26 -0.92
CA ILE A 124 -9.60 -13.43 -0.36
C ILE A 124 -10.78 -13.39 -1.33
N ASN A 125 -11.98 -13.32 -0.79
CA ASN A 125 -13.19 -13.17 -1.59
C ASN A 125 -13.54 -11.70 -1.74
N ILE A 126 -13.85 -11.30 -2.97
CA ILE A 126 -14.21 -9.93 -3.30
C ILE A 126 -15.68 -9.91 -3.73
N ARG A 127 -16.44 -9.04 -3.11
CA ARG A 127 -17.86 -8.85 -3.43
C ARG A 127 -18.16 -7.36 -3.59
N VAL A 128 -18.93 -7.02 -4.60
CA VAL A 128 -19.38 -5.64 -4.81
C VAL A 128 -20.89 -5.61 -4.72
N ARG A 129 -21.42 -4.80 -3.81
CA ARG A 129 -22.85 -4.55 -3.69
C ARG A 129 -23.08 -3.06 -3.45
N ASN A 130 -23.98 -2.46 -4.20
CA ASN A 130 -24.34 -1.05 -4.08
C ASN A 130 -23.10 -0.12 -4.10
N ASN A 131 -22.19 -0.36 -5.03
CA ASN A 131 -20.92 0.36 -5.17
C ASN A 131 -19.96 0.23 -3.96
N VAL A 132 -20.23 -0.69 -3.05
CA VAL A 132 -19.37 -0.97 -1.91
C VAL A 132 -18.59 -2.26 -2.17
N VAL A 133 -17.27 -2.14 -2.12
CA VAL A 133 -16.38 -3.29 -2.22
C VAL A 133 -16.22 -3.92 -0.84
N ARG A 134 -16.39 -5.22 -0.77
CA ARG A 134 -16.13 -6.02 0.43
C ARG A 134 -15.08 -7.07 0.15
N ILE A 135 -14.13 -7.13 1.07
CA ILE A 135 -13.06 -8.14 1.07
C ILE A 135 -13.34 -9.09 2.23
N ASN A 136 -13.80 -10.30 1.92
CA ASN A 136 -14.37 -11.21 2.89
C ASN A 136 -15.53 -10.52 3.65
N ASP A 137 -15.34 -10.25 4.93
CA ASP A 137 -16.32 -9.54 5.77
C ASP A 137 -16.00 -8.04 5.96
N ALA A 138 -14.84 -7.60 5.51
CA ALA A 138 -14.40 -6.23 5.63
C ALA A 138 -14.93 -5.37 4.48
N LYS A 139 -15.23 -4.12 4.78
CA LYS A 139 -15.68 -3.14 3.80
C LYS A 139 -14.54 -2.20 3.47
N VAL A 140 -14.32 -1.94 2.19
CA VAL A 140 -13.36 -0.92 1.75
C VAL A 140 -13.98 0.45 1.97
N ILE A 141 -13.36 1.26 2.82
CA ILE A 141 -13.84 2.60 3.16
C ILE A 141 -13.09 3.70 2.42
N LYS A 142 -11.86 3.43 1.98
CA LYS A 142 -11.07 4.31 1.14
C LYS A 142 -10.19 3.47 0.24
N ALA A 143 -10.12 3.82 -1.02
CA ALA A 143 -9.39 3.06 -2.03
C ALA A 143 -8.36 3.93 -2.75
N ASP A 144 -7.49 3.28 -3.52
CA ASP A 144 -6.56 3.92 -4.44
C ASP A 144 -5.59 4.91 -3.80
N ILE A 145 -5.07 4.59 -2.62
CA ILE A 145 -3.95 5.32 -2.03
C ILE A 145 -2.68 4.80 -2.70
N VAL A 146 -2.21 5.51 -3.71
CA VAL A 146 -1.06 5.11 -4.52
C VAL A 146 0.24 5.40 -3.76
N CYS A 147 1.12 4.41 -3.75
CA CYS A 147 2.44 4.47 -3.15
C CYS A 147 3.51 4.14 -4.20
N SER A 148 4.78 4.40 -3.89
CA SER A 148 5.89 4.13 -4.83
C SER A 148 5.99 2.65 -5.22
N ASN A 149 5.68 1.75 -4.31
CA ASN A 149 5.78 0.30 -4.50
C ASN A 149 4.44 -0.44 -4.42
N GLY A 150 3.32 0.26 -4.51
CA GLY A 150 2.02 -0.39 -4.50
C GLY A 150 0.84 0.53 -4.22
N VAL A 151 -0.24 -0.05 -3.73
CA VAL A 151 -1.50 0.64 -3.46
C VAL A 151 -2.04 0.18 -2.11
N ILE A 152 -2.63 1.09 -1.37
CA ILE A 152 -3.32 0.80 -0.11
C ILE A 152 -4.83 1.00 -0.30
N HIS A 153 -5.59 0.02 0.11
CA HIS A 153 -7.05 0.12 0.27
C HIS A 153 -7.38 0.01 1.75
N VAL A 154 -8.09 0.98 2.29
CA VAL A 154 -8.44 1.02 3.70
C VAL A 154 -9.70 0.21 3.94
N ILE A 155 -9.65 -0.70 4.91
CA ILE A 155 -10.78 -1.54 5.30
C ILE A 155 -11.19 -1.30 6.75
N ASP A 156 -12.45 -1.58 7.06
CA ASP A 156 -13.05 -1.31 8.37
C ASP A 156 -13.01 -2.51 9.34
N LYS A 157 -12.50 -3.63 8.89
CA LYS A 157 -12.32 -4.84 9.70
C LYS A 157 -11.05 -5.57 9.35
N VAL A 158 -10.45 -6.23 10.32
CA VAL A 158 -9.33 -7.14 10.08
C VAL A 158 -9.86 -8.43 9.45
N ILE A 159 -9.26 -8.85 8.34
CA ILE A 159 -9.57 -10.13 7.71
C ILE A 159 -8.66 -11.21 8.27
N LEU A 160 -9.25 -12.30 8.72
CA LEU A 160 -8.51 -13.43 9.26
C LEU A 160 -8.50 -14.58 8.25
N PRO A 161 -7.35 -15.23 8.05
CA PRO A 161 -7.31 -16.40 7.18
C PRO A 161 -8.16 -17.53 7.81
N PRO A 162 -8.88 -18.30 6.99
CA PRO A 162 -9.64 -19.42 7.52
C PRO A 162 -8.67 -20.45 8.12
N ASN A 163 -8.97 -20.88 9.33
CA ASN A 163 -8.19 -21.92 9.97
C ASN A 163 -8.29 -23.22 9.14
N ARG A 164 -7.20 -23.63 8.56
CA ARG A 164 -7.10 -25.00 8.06
C ARG A 164 -6.91 -25.92 9.28
N ARG A 165 -7.95 -26.61 9.62
CA ARG A 165 -7.85 -27.77 10.52
C ARG A 165 -7.18 -28.91 9.78
#